data_db7fc3f2f486296fd8f7943665857d2a
#
_entry.id   db7fc3f2f486296fd8f7943665857d2a
#
_cell.length_a   1.000
_cell.length_b   1.000
_cell.length_c   1.000
_cell.angle_alpha   90.00
_cell.angle_beta   90.00
_cell.angle_gamma   90.00
#
_symmetry.space_group_name_H-M   'P 1'
#
loop_
_entity.id
_entity.type
_entity.pdbx_description
1 polymer ?
#
loop_
_entity_poly.entity_id
_entity_poly.type
_entity_poly.pdbx_seq_one_letter_code
_entity_poly.pdbx_strand_id
1 'polypeptide(L)'
;MTGHNSTHCDNTQYYFSERALLSSGWSNNVLFSVKDGQFHSFKADSTPTTDCHVLSGPVLPTLANVHSHAFQRVMAGAAEVSLNPNDSFWSWRDLMYKIVQKLTPDDARIIAKQLYIDMLKAGYTQVGEFHYLHHDIGGKHYGQFGEMSNQIIAAADDSGMGLTLLPVLYSHSGFGGQAPNAGQARFINSTDSYLALHQACDKALANHARHKLGICFHSLRAVTKPQIDTVLQSLAKDCPVHIHIAEQQKEVQDSLAFSGQRPVEWLNNEIGLSERWCLVHATHLTDAERQAITKSKTVAGLCPTTEANLGDGIFPAVEFEKENGRWGIGSDSHVSLSIVEELRTLEYGQRLRDQQRNRLYRADQTSVGDNLYQQALLGGNQACDVSLGLSQGNRADFMVLDESHPFIAASESKDLLNRWLFATNENLVKDVFVAGKHTIKNFHHQQEESSRQAFIQVIKKVMYDV
;
A
#
# COMPACT_ATOMS: atom_id res chain seq x y z
N MET A 1 -39.96 31.83 -24.80
CA MET A 1 -39.04 30.67 -25.03
C MET A 1 -37.62 31.22 -24.99
N THR A 2 -37.02 31.20 -23.83
CA THR A 2 -35.62 31.59 -23.65
C THR A 2 -34.83 30.33 -23.36
N GLY A 3 -34.15 29.87 -24.39
CA GLY A 3 -33.25 28.72 -24.30
C GLY A 3 -32.05 29.05 -23.39
N HIS A 4 -31.93 28.36 -22.26
CA HIS A 4 -30.70 28.33 -21.49
C HIS A 4 -29.70 27.44 -22.23
N ASN A 5 -28.81 28.05 -23.01
CA ASN A 5 -27.57 27.42 -23.42
C ASN A 5 -26.70 27.25 -22.16
N SER A 6 -26.71 26.10 -21.54
CA SER A 6 -25.66 25.70 -20.61
C SER A 6 -24.39 25.45 -21.45
N THR A 7 -23.53 26.45 -21.51
CA THR A 7 -22.15 26.25 -21.95
C THR A 7 -21.50 25.32 -20.95
N HIS A 8 -21.39 24.03 -21.30
CA HIS A 8 -20.46 23.12 -20.63
C HIS A 8 -19.06 23.70 -20.85
N CYS A 9 -18.49 24.34 -19.85
CA CYS A 9 -17.07 24.64 -19.84
C CYS A 9 -16.35 23.32 -19.97
N ASP A 10 -15.62 23.15 -21.06
CA ASP A 10 -14.76 21.96 -21.25
C ASP A 10 -13.63 22.04 -20.23
N ASN A 11 -13.71 21.23 -19.17
CA ASN A 11 -12.79 21.24 -18.03
C ASN A 11 -11.54 20.36 -18.30
N THR A 12 -11.12 20.33 -19.57
CA THR A 12 -9.95 19.56 -19.99
C THR A 12 -8.67 20.35 -19.69
N GLN A 13 -7.77 19.74 -18.94
CA GLN A 13 -6.44 20.29 -18.65
C GLN A 13 -5.41 19.61 -19.53
N TYR A 14 -4.47 20.39 -20.09
CA TYR A 14 -3.41 19.90 -20.95
C TYR A 14 -2.06 20.02 -20.25
N TYR A 15 -1.24 18.99 -20.39
CA TYR A 15 0.08 18.89 -19.81
C TYR A 15 1.10 18.48 -20.88
N PHE A 16 2.31 18.98 -20.75
CA PHE A 16 3.44 18.60 -21.59
C PHE A 16 4.63 18.21 -20.74
N SER A 17 5.30 17.12 -21.10
CA SER A 17 6.56 16.69 -20.51
C SER A 17 7.52 16.22 -21.60
N GLU A 18 8.80 16.55 -21.46
CA GLU A 18 9.83 16.07 -22.40
C GLU A 18 10.04 14.55 -22.31
N ARG A 19 9.75 13.92 -21.16
CA ARG A 19 9.88 12.48 -20.94
C ARG A 19 8.73 11.96 -20.08
N ALA A 20 8.05 10.91 -20.55
CA ALA A 20 7.00 10.26 -19.77
C ALA A 20 7.05 8.74 -19.90
N LEU A 21 6.82 8.03 -18.79
CA LEU A 21 6.73 6.57 -18.75
C LEU A 21 5.27 6.15 -18.99
N LEU A 22 4.91 5.98 -20.26
CA LEU A 22 3.59 5.50 -20.66
C LEU A 22 3.47 3.98 -20.44
N SER A 23 2.26 3.43 -20.54
CA SER A 23 2.04 1.98 -20.49
C SER A 23 2.77 1.21 -21.61
N SER A 24 3.08 1.89 -22.73
CA SER A 24 3.89 1.36 -23.86
C SER A 24 5.41 1.50 -23.64
N GLY A 25 5.85 2.09 -22.54
CA GLY A 25 7.26 2.39 -22.24
C GLY A 25 7.56 3.90 -22.29
N TRP A 26 8.84 4.22 -22.17
CA TRP A 26 9.31 5.61 -22.23
C TRP A 26 9.02 6.27 -23.57
N SER A 27 8.49 7.48 -23.50
CA SER A 27 8.17 8.31 -24.66
C SER A 27 8.69 9.73 -24.45
N ASN A 28 9.09 10.38 -25.56
CA ASN A 28 9.60 11.75 -25.57
C ASN A 28 8.52 12.74 -26.02
N ASN A 29 8.63 13.98 -25.52
CA ASN A 29 7.79 15.10 -25.92
C ASN A 29 6.29 14.75 -25.90
N VAL A 30 5.81 14.35 -24.73
CA VAL A 30 4.44 13.84 -24.55
C VAL A 30 3.51 14.98 -24.16
N LEU A 31 2.53 15.26 -25.02
CA LEU A 31 1.37 16.09 -24.72
C LEU A 31 0.23 15.16 -24.26
N PHE A 32 -0.35 15.40 -23.10
CA PHE A 32 -1.49 14.62 -22.62
C PHE A 32 -2.56 15.51 -22.00
N SER A 33 -3.77 15.00 -21.94
CA SER A 33 -4.90 15.73 -21.37
C SER A 33 -5.60 14.94 -20.27
N VAL A 34 -6.12 15.68 -19.30
CA VAL A 34 -6.91 15.20 -18.18
C VAL A 34 -8.28 15.83 -18.22
N LYS A 35 -9.31 15.02 -18.10
CA LYS A 35 -10.70 15.43 -18.05
C LYS A 35 -11.42 14.64 -16.97
N ASP A 36 -12.17 15.32 -16.10
CA ASP A 36 -12.95 14.71 -15.01
C ASP A 36 -12.13 13.74 -14.12
N GLY A 37 -10.86 14.08 -13.88
CA GLY A 37 -9.96 13.29 -13.05
C GLY A 37 -9.36 12.04 -13.72
N GLN A 38 -9.57 11.85 -15.01
CA GLN A 38 -9.04 10.72 -15.79
C GLN A 38 -8.16 11.21 -16.94
N PHE A 39 -7.20 10.39 -17.36
CA PHE A 39 -6.45 10.63 -18.57
C PHE A 39 -7.35 10.49 -19.79
N HIS A 40 -7.43 11.54 -20.61
CA HIS A 40 -8.28 11.58 -21.79
C HIS A 40 -7.52 11.27 -23.09
N SER A 41 -6.29 11.77 -23.25
CA SER A 41 -5.47 11.51 -24.43
C SER A 41 -3.98 11.58 -24.13
N PHE A 42 -3.18 10.89 -24.97
CA PHE A 42 -1.73 10.98 -24.98
C PHE A 42 -1.25 11.11 -26.43
N LYS A 43 -0.27 11.97 -26.68
CA LYS A 43 0.39 12.14 -27.98
C LYS A 43 1.88 12.36 -27.77
N ALA A 44 2.70 11.39 -28.18
CA ALA A 44 4.15 11.51 -28.18
C ALA A 44 4.64 12.37 -29.38
N ASP A 45 5.91 12.72 -29.36
CA ASP A 45 6.59 13.52 -30.39
C ASP A 45 5.84 14.83 -30.74
N SER A 46 5.28 15.45 -29.71
CA SER A 46 4.49 16.68 -29.80
C SER A 46 5.31 17.89 -29.35
N THR A 47 4.76 19.07 -29.57
CA THR A 47 5.27 20.33 -29.01
C THR A 47 4.26 20.86 -27.98
N PRO A 48 4.69 21.63 -26.98
CA PRO A 48 3.78 22.25 -26.04
C PRO A 48 2.84 23.22 -26.76
N THR A 49 1.57 23.22 -26.37
CA THR A 49 0.57 24.18 -26.82
C THR A 49 0.55 25.40 -25.90
N THR A 50 -0.02 26.51 -26.34
CA THR A 50 -0.11 27.75 -25.52
C THR A 50 -0.89 27.56 -24.23
N ASP A 51 -1.82 26.59 -24.19
CA ASP A 51 -2.73 26.34 -23.07
C ASP A 51 -2.32 25.13 -22.21
N CYS A 52 -1.15 24.52 -22.46
CA CYS A 52 -0.70 23.40 -21.67
C CYS A 52 0.19 23.81 -20.50
N HIS A 53 0.13 23.06 -19.41
CA HIS A 53 1.08 23.13 -18.31
C HIS A 53 2.35 22.35 -18.68
N VAL A 54 3.48 23.05 -18.80
CA VAL A 54 4.78 22.41 -19.01
C VAL A 54 5.31 21.90 -17.67
N LEU A 55 5.51 20.59 -17.58
CA LEU A 55 6.04 19.91 -16.39
C LEU A 55 7.57 19.89 -16.46
N SER A 56 8.23 20.37 -15.41
CA SER A 56 9.68 20.46 -15.32
C SER A 56 10.28 19.17 -14.77
N GLY A 57 10.30 18.12 -15.60
CA GLY A 57 10.92 16.85 -15.26
C GLY A 57 10.17 15.63 -15.84
N PRO A 58 10.77 14.45 -15.70
CA PRO A 58 10.19 13.21 -16.18
C PRO A 58 8.89 12.87 -15.45
N VAL A 59 7.88 12.47 -16.19
CA VAL A 59 6.57 12.07 -15.66
C VAL A 59 6.48 10.55 -15.57
N LEU A 60 6.12 10.07 -14.37
CA LEU A 60 5.92 8.66 -14.08
C LEU A 60 4.50 8.40 -13.54
N PRO A 61 3.95 7.20 -13.76
CA PRO A 61 2.78 6.77 -13.00
C PRO A 61 3.13 6.74 -11.50
N THR A 62 2.18 7.07 -10.64
CA THR A 62 2.30 6.83 -9.20
C THR A 62 2.10 5.37 -8.86
N LEU A 63 2.44 4.94 -7.64
CA LEU A 63 2.24 3.58 -7.18
C LEU A 63 1.13 3.49 -6.12
N ALA A 64 0.59 2.28 -5.96
CA ALA A 64 -0.22 1.94 -4.81
C ALA A 64 0.67 1.31 -3.73
N ASN A 65 0.51 1.77 -2.49
CA ASN A 65 1.04 1.13 -1.29
C ASN A 65 0.07 0.00 -0.91
N VAL A 66 0.48 -1.26 -1.09
CA VAL A 66 -0.45 -2.40 -0.96
C VAL A 66 -0.78 -2.76 0.48
N HIS A 67 -0.01 -2.26 1.46
CA HIS A 67 -0.17 -2.65 2.85
C HIS A 67 0.29 -1.55 3.82
N SER A 68 -0.60 -1.20 4.74
CA SER A 68 -0.44 -0.11 5.72
C SER A 68 -1.26 -0.40 6.96
N HIS A 69 -0.68 -0.08 8.12
CA HIS A 69 -1.37 0.01 9.40
C HIS A 69 -1.15 1.42 9.97
N ALA A 70 -1.97 2.38 9.56
CA ALA A 70 -1.71 3.81 9.81
C ALA A 70 -1.35 4.13 11.26
N PHE A 71 -2.04 3.53 12.23
CA PHE A 71 -1.80 3.79 13.65
C PHE A 71 -0.40 3.39 14.12
N GLN A 72 0.29 2.47 13.43
CA GLN A 72 1.64 2.04 13.80
C GLN A 72 2.70 3.11 13.51
N ARG A 73 2.42 4.08 12.64
CA ARG A 73 3.36 5.16 12.31
C ARG A 73 3.87 5.91 13.55
N VAL A 74 3.07 6.02 14.60
CA VAL A 74 3.45 6.72 15.84
C VAL A 74 4.58 6.02 16.60
N MET A 75 4.79 4.72 16.36
CA MET A 75 5.81 3.92 17.03
C MET A 75 7.04 3.61 16.15
N ALA A 76 7.10 4.12 14.92
CA ALA A 76 8.22 3.87 14.04
C ALA A 76 9.56 4.29 14.70
N GLY A 77 10.53 3.36 14.73
CA GLY A 77 11.83 3.54 15.41
C GLY A 77 11.82 3.41 16.94
N ALA A 78 10.65 3.32 17.58
CA ALA A 78 10.57 3.24 19.06
C ALA A 78 10.89 1.84 19.61
N ALA A 79 10.89 0.83 18.78
CA ALA A 79 11.19 -0.55 19.14
C ALA A 79 12.67 -0.94 18.93
N GLU A 80 13.53 -0.01 18.48
CA GLU A 80 14.95 -0.27 18.19
C GLU A 80 15.81 -0.28 19.49
N VAL A 81 15.30 -0.96 20.53
CA VAL A 81 15.99 -1.09 21.82
C VAL A 81 15.95 -2.54 22.26
N SER A 82 17.08 -3.23 22.14
CA SER A 82 17.21 -4.60 22.62
C SER A 82 17.39 -4.62 24.14
N LEU A 83 16.32 -4.94 24.85
CA LEU A 83 16.34 -5.18 26.31
C LEU A 83 16.57 -6.66 26.65
N ASN A 84 16.52 -7.54 25.66
CA ASN A 84 16.65 -8.98 25.80
C ASN A 84 17.43 -9.55 24.61
N PRO A 85 18.40 -10.46 24.80
CA PRO A 85 19.10 -11.14 23.70
C PRO A 85 18.19 -11.90 22.73
N ASN A 86 16.95 -12.21 23.14
CA ASN A 86 15.93 -12.88 22.32
C ASN A 86 14.87 -11.90 21.79
N ASP A 87 15.25 -10.63 21.55
CA ASP A 87 14.34 -9.64 20.97
C ASP A 87 13.87 -10.09 19.58
N SER A 88 12.59 -9.84 19.26
CA SER A 88 11.95 -10.39 18.08
C SER A 88 10.66 -9.63 17.75
N PHE A 89 10.01 -9.99 16.65
CA PHE A 89 8.63 -9.57 16.31
C PHE A 89 7.68 -9.54 17.52
N TRP A 90 7.80 -10.46 18.48
CA TRP A 90 6.89 -10.57 19.63
C TRP A 90 7.06 -9.44 20.64
N SER A 91 8.27 -8.97 20.90
CA SER A 91 8.54 -7.81 21.77
C SER A 91 8.05 -6.50 21.12
N TRP A 92 8.23 -6.33 19.81
CA TRP A 92 7.66 -5.23 19.05
C TRP A 92 6.13 -5.20 19.16
N ARG A 93 5.47 -6.36 19.03
CA ARG A 93 4.01 -6.48 19.14
C ARG A 93 3.50 -6.10 20.55
N ASP A 94 4.23 -6.40 21.59
CA ASP A 94 3.87 -6.03 22.97
C ASP A 94 3.91 -4.50 23.18
N LEU A 95 4.86 -3.80 22.56
CA LEU A 95 4.88 -2.33 22.52
C LEU A 95 3.63 -1.78 21.79
N MET A 96 3.32 -2.34 20.64
CA MET A 96 2.13 -1.97 19.86
C MET A 96 0.85 -2.12 20.69
N TYR A 97 0.68 -3.22 21.45
CA TYR A 97 -0.50 -3.41 22.31
C TYR A 97 -0.62 -2.35 23.41
N LYS A 98 0.49 -1.87 23.95
CA LYS A 98 0.49 -0.77 24.94
C LYS A 98 0.07 0.56 24.31
N ILE A 99 0.57 0.84 23.12
CA ILE A 99 0.31 2.08 22.39
C ILE A 99 -1.16 2.18 21.98
N VAL A 100 -1.74 1.13 21.42
CA VAL A 100 -3.13 1.17 20.95
C VAL A 100 -4.12 1.43 22.09
N GLN A 101 -3.82 1.10 23.33
CA GLN A 101 -4.69 1.41 24.46
C GLN A 101 -4.81 2.91 24.79
N LYS A 102 -3.94 3.75 24.22
CA LYS A 102 -3.94 5.21 24.43
C LYS A 102 -4.58 5.98 23.27
N LEU A 103 -4.77 5.35 22.10
CA LEU A 103 -5.23 6.03 20.88
C LEU A 103 -6.74 6.31 20.91
N THR A 104 -7.10 7.56 20.66
CA THR A 104 -8.49 7.98 20.40
C THR A 104 -8.80 7.98 18.90
N PRO A 105 -10.07 8.09 18.49
CA PRO A 105 -10.43 8.27 17.08
C PRO A 105 -9.76 9.49 16.43
N ASP A 106 -9.69 10.62 17.13
CA ASP A 106 -9.00 11.83 16.64
C ASP A 106 -7.49 11.60 16.45
N ASP A 107 -6.84 10.88 17.40
CA ASP A 107 -5.43 10.52 17.25
C ASP A 107 -5.22 9.65 16.00
N ALA A 108 -6.09 8.68 15.75
CA ALA A 108 -6.01 7.82 14.58
C ALA A 108 -6.12 8.62 13.27
N ARG A 109 -7.05 9.60 13.20
CA ARG A 109 -7.17 10.51 12.06
C ARG A 109 -5.92 11.35 11.85
N ILE A 110 -5.38 11.93 12.91
CA ILE A 110 -4.17 12.77 12.86
C ILE A 110 -2.98 11.95 12.36
N ILE A 111 -2.78 10.74 12.91
CA ILE A 111 -1.70 9.84 12.51
C ILE A 111 -1.85 9.45 11.04
N ALA A 112 -3.02 8.97 10.63
CA ALA A 112 -3.28 8.54 9.27
C ALA A 112 -3.13 9.70 8.27
N LYS A 113 -3.62 10.89 8.59
CA LYS A 113 -3.49 12.07 7.73
C LYS A 113 -2.02 12.45 7.48
N GLN A 114 -1.19 12.49 8.54
CA GLN A 114 0.24 12.79 8.38
C GLN A 114 0.92 11.70 7.56
N LEU A 115 0.64 10.44 7.85
CA LEU A 115 1.17 9.30 7.10
C LEU A 115 0.84 9.39 5.61
N TYR A 116 -0.42 9.69 5.27
CA TYR A 116 -0.87 9.77 3.89
C TYR A 116 -0.27 10.97 3.15
N ILE A 117 -0.04 12.09 3.82
CA ILE A 117 0.73 13.21 3.25
C ILE A 117 2.16 12.77 2.94
N ASP A 118 2.83 12.06 3.86
CA ASP A 118 4.18 11.57 3.66
C ASP A 118 4.26 10.53 2.51
N MET A 119 3.25 9.64 2.40
CA MET A 119 3.13 8.70 1.27
C MET A 119 2.93 9.42 -0.07
N LEU A 120 2.08 10.45 -0.12
CA LEU A 120 1.89 11.26 -1.33
C LEU A 120 3.21 11.92 -1.75
N LYS A 121 3.99 12.45 -0.82
CA LYS A 121 5.32 13.03 -1.08
C LYS A 121 6.33 11.99 -1.58
N ALA A 122 6.13 10.73 -1.27
CA ALA A 122 6.95 9.63 -1.76
C ALA A 122 6.50 9.07 -3.13
N GLY A 123 5.34 9.51 -3.65
CA GLY A 123 4.81 9.08 -4.95
C GLY A 123 3.74 7.99 -4.90
N TYR A 124 3.25 7.64 -3.71
CA TYR A 124 2.06 6.79 -3.59
C TYR A 124 0.80 7.65 -3.67
N THR A 125 -0.21 7.22 -4.43
CA THR A 125 -1.51 7.91 -4.54
C THR A 125 -2.69 7.02 -4.20
N GLN A 126 -2.42 5.77 -3.86
CA GLN A 126 -3.36 4.81 -3.33
C GLN A 126 -2.72 4.06 -2.17
N VAL A 127 -3.50 3.74 -1.13
CA VAL A 127 -3.06 2.91 -0.01
C VAL A 127 -4.06 1.82 0.31
N GLY A 128 -3.60 0.58 0.40
CA GLY A 128 -4.32 -0.55 0.99
C GLY A 128 -4.17 -0.49 2.51
N GLU A 129 -5.13 0.11 3.18
CA GLU A 129 -5.11 0.29 4.63
C GLU A 129 -5.72 -0.91 5.34
N PHE A 130 -4.86 -1.76 5.89
CA PHE A 130 -5.19 -2.97 6.64
C PHE A 130 -5.59 -2.58 8.07
N HIS A 131 -6.85 -2.17 8.22
CA HIS A 131 -7.36 -1.50 9.40
C HIS A 131 -7.98 -2.47 10.39
N TYR A 132 -7.35 -2.67 11.55
CA TYR A 132 -7.84 -3.57 12.60
C TYR A 132 -8.06 -2.93 13.98
N LEU A 133 -7.82 -1.63 14.14
CA LEU A 133 -8.16 -0.90 15.36
C LEU A 133 -9.61 -0.42 15.28
N HIS A 134 -10.56 -1.24 15.76
CA HIS A 134 -11.99 -1.01 15.55
C HIS A 134 -12.73 -0.40 16.75
N HIS A 135 -12.35 -0.82 17.96
CA HIS A 135 -13.14 -0.59 19.17
C HIS A 135 -12.47 0.39 20.12
N ASP A 136 -13.25 0.89 21.08
CA ASP A 136 -12.78 1.68 22.19
C ASP A 136 -11.97 0.84 23.19
N ILE A 137 -11.38 1.48 24.17
CA ILE A 137 -10.60 0.85 25.23
C ILE A 137 -11.41 -0.29 25.88
N GLY A 138 -10.75 -1.44 26.05
CA GLY A 138 -11.39 -2.64 26.58
C GLY A 138 -12.34 -3.35 25.60
N GLY A 139 -12.31 -3.01 24.30
CA GLY A 139 -13.09 -3.69 23.26
C GLY A 139 -14.55 -3.26 23.18
N LYS A 140 -14.92 -2.15 23.78
CA LYS A 140 -16.28 -1.60 23.71
C LYS A 140 -16.52 -0.97 22.34
N HIS A 141 -17.75 -1.08 21.83
CA HIS A 141 -18.15 -0.36 20.62
C HIS A 141 -18.22 1.14 20.92
N TYR A 142 -17.80 1.95 19.95
CA TYR A 142 -18.11 3.38 19.96
C TYR A 142 -19.62 3.61 19.73
N GLY A 143 -20.08 4.80 20.06
CA GLY A 143 -21.48 5.18 19.83
C GLY A 143 -21.89 5.12 18.35
N GLN A 144 -20.94 5.37 17.44
CA GLN A 144 -21.09 5.17 16.02
C GLN A 144 -20.34 3.91 15.59
N PHE A 145 -21.04 2.98 14.93
CA PHE A 145 -20.42 1.77 14.41
C PHE A 145 -19.47 2.11 13.26
N GLY A 146 -18.23 1.60 13.30
CA GLY A 146 -17.20 1.94 12.31
C GLY A 146 -16.49 3.28 12.56
N GLU A 147 -16.59 3.86 13.76
CA GLU A 147 -15.99 5.14 14.12
C GLU A 147 -14.52 5.25 13.69
N MET A 148 -13.69 4.27 14.05
CA MET A 148 -12.26 4.28 13.68
C MET A 148 -12.05 4.22 12.17
N SER A 149 -12.84 3.44 11.45
CA SER A 149 -12.79 3.37 9.97
C SER A 149 -13.19 4.71 9.34
N ASN A 150 -14.18 5.42 9.91
CA ASN A 150 -14.57 6.74 9.44
C ASN A 150 -13.45 7.77 9.61
N GLN A 151 -12.63 7.65 10.66
CA GLN A 151 -11.47 8.52 10.85
C GLN A 151 -10.38 8.26 9.80
N ILE A 152 -10.18 7.01 9.40
CA ILE A 152 -9.27 6.64 8.30
C ILE A 152 -9.75 7.21 6.96
N ILE A 153 -11.06 7.08 6.66
CA ILE A 153 -11.67 7.66 5.44
C ILE A 153 -11.49 9.19 5.44
N ALA A 154 -11.79 9.84 6.55
CA ALA A 154 -11.63 11.29 6.68
C ALA A 154 -10.17 11.75 6.52
N ALA A 155 -9.20 10.98 7.03
CA ALA A 155 -7.78 11.26 6.86
C ALA A 155 -7.35 11.15 5.37
N ALA A 156 -7.88 10.16 4.64
CA ALA A 156 -7.63 9.98 3.22
C ALA A 156 -8.22 11.13 2.39
N ASP A 157 -9.43 11.58 2.71
CA ASP A 157 -10.05 12.74 2.06
C ASP A 157 -9.27 14.03 2.34
N ASP A 158 -8.92 14.27 3.61
CA ASP A 158 -8.18 15.47 4.03
C ASP A 158 -6.81 15.58 3.34
N SER A 159 -6.11 14.48 3.16
CA SER A 159 -4.80 14.43 2.50
C SER A 159 -4.89 14.39 0.98
N GLY A 160 -6.03 13.97 0.41
CA GLY A 160 -6.18 13.72 -1.01
C GLY A 160 -5.68 12.34 -1.47
N MET A 161 -5.34 11.44 -0.54
CA MET A 161 -4.94 10.05 -0.82
C MET A 161 -6.12 9.24 -1.35
N GLY A 162 -5.87 8.33 -2.30
CA GLY A 162 -6.80 7.26 -2.64
C GLY A 162 -6.70 6.13 -1.59
N LEU A 163 -7.84 5.57 -1.19
CA LEU A 163 -7.91 4.56 -0.14
C LEU A 163 -8.54 3.27 -0.66
N THR A 164 -7.89 2.14 -0.43
CA THR A 164 -8.53 0.83 -0.42
C THR A 164 -8.66 0.41 1.04
N LEU A 165 -9.83 0.67 1.60
CA LEU A 165 -10.10 0.35 3.01
C LEU A 165 -10.29 -1.14 3.16
N LEU A 166 -9.52 -1.74 4.06
CA LEU A 166 -9.49 -3.17 4.35
C LEU A 166 -9.83 -3.38 5.84
N PRO A 167 -11.12 -3.28 6.24
CA PRO A 167 -11.50 -3.61 7.61
C PRO A 167 -11.20 -5.08 7.87
N VAL A 168 -10.57 -5.38 9.01
CA VAL A 168 -9.98 -6.69 9.28
C VAL A 168 -10.88 -7.53 10.17
N LEU A 169 -11.17 -8.77 9.76
CA LEU A 169 -11.67 -9.78 10.67
C LEU A 169 -10.53 -10.33 11.50
N TYR A 170 -10.59 -10.08 12.82
CA TYR A 170 -9.68 -10.60 13.84
C TYR A 170 -10.52 -11.15 14.98
N SER A 171 -10.55 -12.47 15.18
CA SER A 171 -11.42 -13.11 16.17
C SER A 171 -10.66 -13.90 17.24
N HIS A 172 -9.44 -14.36 16.94
CA HIS A 172 -8.71 -15.33 17.76
C HIS A 172 -7.25 -14.94 17.95
N SER A 173 -6.62 -15.43 19.03
CA SER A 173 -5.20 -15.18 19.32
C SER A 173 -4.24 -16.17 18.69
N GLY A 174 -4.74 -17.32 18.19
CA GLY A 174 -3.94 -18.40 17.62
C GLY A 174 -4.77 -19.43 16.88
N PHE A 175 -4.08 -20.35 16.19
CA PHE A 175 -4.71 -21.43 15.46
C PHE A 175 -5.70 -22.24 16.31
N GLY A 176 -6.76 -22.76 15.68
CA GLY A 176 -7.77 -23.55 16.37
C GLY A 176 -8.77 -22.72 17.17
N GLY A 177 -8.87 -21.43 16.94
CA GLY A 177 -9.86 -20.58 17.58
C GLY A 177 -9.53 -20.25 19.03
N GLN A 178 -8.26 -20.10 19.37
CA GLN A 178 -7.83 -19.72 20.72
C GLN A 178 -8.40 -18.38 21.14
N ALA A 179 -8.84 -18.28 22.40
CA ALA A 179 -9.42 -17.06 22.95
C ALA A 179 -8.43 -15.88 22.88
N PRO A 180 -8.88 -14.67 22.48
CA PRO A 180 -8.04 -13.49 22.44
C PRO A 180 -7.61 -13.05 23.84
N ASN A 181 -6.44 -12.41 23.95
CA ASN A 181 -5.97 -11.79 25.19
C ASN A 181 -6.45 -10.34 25.32
N ALA A 182 -6.25 -9.74 26.50
CA ALA A 182 -6.71 -8.38 26.80
C ALA A 182 -6.08 -7.32 25.88
N GLY A 183 -4.84 -7.49 25.40
CA GLY A 183 -4.18 -6.57 24.48
C GLY A 183 -4.86 -6.50 23.11
N GLN A 184 -5.58 -7.54 22.73
CA GLN A 184 -6.28 -7.66 21.45
C GLN A 184 -7.72 -7.13 21.48
N ALA A 185 -8.27 -6.77 22.64
CA ALA A 185 -9.68 -6.45 22.82
C ALA A 185 -10.21 -5.41 21.82
N ARG A 186 -9.40 -4.42 21.45
CA ARG A 186 -9.78 -3.36 20.50
C ARG A 186 -9.87 -3.80 19.04
N PHE A 187 -9.42 -5.01 18.72
CA PHE A 187 -9.38 -5.55 17.35
C PHE A 187 -10.49 -6.57 17.08
N ILE A 188 -11.02 -7.19 18.15
CA ILE A 188 -11.80 -8.42 18.06
C ILE A 188 -13.20 -8.19 17.54
N ASN A 189 -13.53 -8.91 16.49
CA ASN A 189 -14.87 -9.00 15.93
C ASN A 189 -15.31 -10.47 15.81
N SER A 190 -16.60 -10.72 16.07
CA SER A 190 -17.28 -11.92 15.56
C SER A 190 -17.52 -11.77 14.06
N THR A 191 -17.89 -12.84 13.38
CA THR A 191 -18.26 -12.80 11.97
C THR A 191 -19.40 -11.82 11.70
N ASP A 192 -20.45 -11.86 12.53
CA ASP A 192 -21.61 -10.97 12.38
C ASP A 192 -21.26 -9.50 12.62
N SER A 193 -20.45 -9.22 13.65
CA SER A 193 -19.97 -7.87 13.93
C SER A 193 -19.07 -7.34 12.80
N TYR A 194 -18.23 -8.21 12.23
CA TYR A 194 -17.42 -7.86 11.07
C TYR A 194 -18.25 -7.54 9.82
N LEU A 195 -19.26 -8.36 9.52
CA LEU A 195 -20.16 -8.11 8.38
C LEU A 195 -20.93 -6.79 8.54
N ALA A 196 -21.36 -6.48 9.76
CA ALA A 196 -22.00 -5.19 10.06
C ALA A 196 -21.01 -4.02 9.94
N LEU A 197 -19.74 -4.19 10.38
CA LEU A 197 -18.68 -3.21 10.19
C LEU A 197 -18.40 -2.95 8.71
N HIS A 198 -18.26 -4.02 7.93
CA HIS A 198 -18.02 -3.92 6.49
C HIS A 198 -19.16 -3.17 5.79
N GLN A 199 -20.41 -3.45 6.15
CA GLN A 199 -21.59 -2.73 5.63
C GLN A 199 -21.58 -1.24 6.03
N ALA A 200 -21.12 -0.90 7.24
CA ALA A 200 -20.99 0.49 7.68
C ALA A 200 -19.89 1.21 6.85
N CYS A 201 -18.77 0.55 6.60
CA CYS A 201 -17.71 1.08 5.73
C CYS A 201 -18.19 1.29 4.28
N ASP A 202 -18.94 0.34 3.72
CA ASP A 202 -19.50 0.44 2.37
C ASP A 202 -20.40 1.69 2.24
N LYS A 203 -21.27 1.91 3.21
CA LYS A 203 -22.13 3.12 3.25
C LYS A 203 -21.31 4.40 3.36
N ALA A 204 -20.25 4.40 4.18
CA ALA A 204 -19.39 5.57 4.36
C ALA A 204 -18.63 5.91 3.06
N LEU A 205 -18.27 4.90 2.27
CA LEU A 205 -17.52 5.07 1.01
C LEU A 205 -18.38 5.35 -0.22
N ALA A 206 -19.70 5.23 -0.14
CA ALA A 206 -20.62 5.24 -1.30
C ALA A 206 -20.49 6.46 -2.23
N ASN A 207 -20.01 7.60 -1.73
CA ASN A 207 -19.85 8.85 -2.49
C ASN A 207 -18.38 9.22 -2.78
N HIS A 208 -17.46 8.30 -2.56
CA HIS A 208 -16.01 8.56 -2.66
C HIS A 208 -15.40 7.84 -3.86
N ALA A 209 -15.40 8.47 -5.03
CA ALA A 209 -14.93 7.86 -6.29
C ALA A 209 -13.46 7.35 -6.26
N ARG A 210 -12.62 7.91 -5.36
CA ARG A 210 -11.21 7.51 -5.22
C ARG A 210 -11.01 6.34 -4.25
N HIS A 211 -12.03 5.96 -3.49
CA HIS A 211 -11.90 4.95 -2.46
C HIS A 211 -12.53 3.63 -2.89
N LYS A 212 -11.98 2.56 -2.37
CA LYS A 212 -12.40 1.19 -2.58
C LYS A 212 -12.59 0.51 -1.22
N LEU A 213 -13.38 -0.54 -1.20
CA LEU A 213 -13.56 -1.41 -0.04
C LEU A 213 -13.14 -2.82 -0.39
N GLY A 214 -12.34 -3.46 0.46
CA GLY A 214 -11.95 -4.85 0.32
C GLY A 214 -12.32 -5.68 1.53
N ILE A 215 -12.05 -6.98 1.43
CA ILE A 215 -12.18 -7.96 2.51
C ILE A 215 -10.80 -8.16 3.13
N CYS A 216 -10.74 -8.33 4.44
CA CYS A 216 -9.46 -8.58 5.09
C CYS A 216 -9.58 -9.55 6.25
N PHE A 217 -8.69 -10.53 6.25
CA PHE A 217 -8.47 -11.46 7.37
C PHE A 217 -7.11 -11.15 7.98
N HIS A 218 -7.03 -11.03 9.32
CA HIS A 218 -5.73 -10.68 9.92
C HIS A 218 -4.66 -11.71 9.54
N SER A 219 -4.93 -12.99 9.81
CA SER A 219 -4.06 -14.13 9.46
C SER A 219 -4.82 -15.42 9.74
N LEU A 220 -4.30 -16.57 9.33
CA LEU A 220 -4.88 -17.89 9.65
C LEU A 220 -4.86 -18.20 11.16
N ARG A 221 -4.04 -17.49 11.93
CA ARG A 221 -4.04 -17.56 13.40
C ARG A 221 -5.27 -16.88 14.01
N ALA A 222 -5.81 -15.88 13.32
CA ALA A 222 -6.84 -14.98 13.86
C ALA A 222 -8.27 -15.33 13.40
N VAL A 223 -8.41 -16.22 12.42
CA VAL A 223 -9.73 -16.63 11.88
C VAL A 223 -9.79 -18.14 11.67
N THR A 224 -11.00 -18.67 11.65
CA THR A 224 -11.25 -20.08 11.35
C THR A 224 -11.80 -20.25 9.93
N LYS A 225 -11.70 -21.48 9.37
CA LYS A 225 -12.27 -21.77 8.04
C LYS A 225 -13.74 -21.39 7.92
N PRO A 226 -14.65 -21.76 8.84
CA PRO A 226 -16.05 -21.36 8.75
C PRO A 226 -16.26 -19.84 8.71
N GLN A 227 -15.42 -19.05 9.40
CA GLN A 227 -15.49 -17.59 9.36
C GLN A 227 -15.07 -17.06 7.98
N ILE A 228 -13.97 -17.58 7.41
CA ILE A 228 -13.53 -17.21 6.06
C ILE A 228 -14.62 -17.54 5.05
N ASP A 229 -15.16 -18.76 5.06
CA ASP A 229 -16.22 -19.21 4.15
C ASP A 229 -17.45 -18.31 4.24
N THR A 230 -17.92 -18.02 5.46
CA THR A 230 -19.09 -17.15 5.69
C THR A 230 -18.88 -15.76 5.13
N VAL A 231 -17.72 -15.13 5.39
CA VAL A 231 -17.41 -13.78 4.91
C VAL A 231 -17.34 -13.74 3.38
N LEU A 232 -16.60 -14.69 2.77
CA LEU A 232 -16.44 -14.75 1.31
C LEU A 232 -17.74 -15.06 0.56
N GLN A 233 -18.68 -15.76 1.21
CA GLN A 233 -20.01 -16.01 0.65
C GLN A 233 -20.96 -14.81 0.80
N SER A 234 -20.80 -14.03 1.85
CA SER A 234 -21.69 -12.92 2.21
C SER A 234 -21.34 -11.59 1.52
N LEU A 235 -20.10 -11.39 1.11
CA LEU A 235 -19.62 -10.12 0.56
C LEU A 235 -19.37 -10.20 -0.95
N ALA A 236 -19.14 -9.03 -1.57
CA ALA A 236 -18.90 -8.89 -3.00
C ALA A 236 -17.75 -9.77 -3.49
N LYS A 237 -17.95 -10.41 -4.66
CA LYS A 237 -17.02 -11.39 -5.22
C LYS A 237 -15.92 -10.79 -6.07
N ASP A 238 -15.97 -9.50 -6.33
CA ASP A 238 -15.04 -8.75 -7.18
C ASP A 238 -14.08 -7.83 -6.40
N CYS A 239 -14.31 -7.63 -5.09
CA CYS A 239 -13.40 -6.82 -4.27
C CYS A 239 -12.11 -7.59 -3.88
N PRO A 240 -11.01 -6.88 -3.59
CA PRO A 240 -9.76 -7.50 -3.17
C PRO A 240 -9.88 -8.16 -1.78
N VAL A 241 -9.06 -9.18 -1.53
CA VAL A 241 -9.00 -9.92 -0.26
C VAL A 241 -7.55 -9.95 0.22
N HIS A 242 -7.28 -9.41 1.39
CA HIS A 242 -5.94 -9.36 1.97
C HIS A 242 -5.82 -10.23 3.21
N ILE A 243 -4.61 -10.77 3.43
CA ILE A 243 -4.28 -11.57 4.61
C ILE A 243 -2.77 -11.56 4.84
N HIS A 244 -2.30 -11.41 6.12
CA HIS A 244 -0.94 -11.73 6.49
C HIS A 244 -0.74 -13.25 6.47
N ILE A 245 0.32 -13.72 5.85
CA ILE A 245 0.55 -15.16 5.73
C ILE A 245 2.03 -15.51 5.58
N ALA A 246 2.45 -16.53 6.29
CA ALA A 246 3.81 -17.08 6.23
C ALA A 246 4.91 -16.02 6.44
N GLU A 247 4.62 -15.01 7.28
CA GLU A 247 5.54 -13.92 7.62
C GLU A 247 6.70 -14.43 8.46
N GLN A 248 6.39 -15.18 9.52
CA GLN A 248 7.35 -15.68 10.51
C GLN A 248 7.47 -17.20 10.44
N GLN A 249 8.68 -17.72 10.65
CA GLN A 249 8.91 -19.17 10.75
C GLN A 249 8.05 -19.83 11.83
N LYS A 250 7.81 -19.11 12.95
CA LYS A 250 6.94 -19.61 14.01
C LYS A 250 5.50 -19.83 13.53
N GLU A 251 4.98 -18.94 12.68
CA GLU A 251 3.65 -19.11 12.08
C GLU A 251 3.58 -20.38 11.24
N VAL A 252 4.63 -20.64 10.44
CA VAL A 252 4.71 -21.86 9.63
C VAL A 252 4.72 -23.12 10.49
N GLN A 253 5.51 -23.12 11.58
CA GLN A 253 5.58 -24.24 12.51
C GLN A 253 4.25 -24.47 13.24
N ASP A 254 3.61 -23.39 13.72
CA ASP A 254 2.33 -23.46 14.41
C ASP A 254 1.21 -23.96 13.46
N SER A 255 1.22 -23.56 12.19
CA SER A 255 0.29 -24.05 11.16
C SER A 255 0.45 -25.55 10.90
N LEU A 256 1.69 -26.00 10.73
CA LEU A 256 2.03 -27.43 10.56
C LEU A 256 1.59 -28.24 11.77
N ALA A 257 1.85 -27.76 12.99
CA ALA A 257 1.44 -28.43 14.22
C ALA A 257 -0.08 -28.55 14.36
N PHE A 258 -0.82 -27.53 13.90
CA PHE A 258 -2.28 -27.47 13.99
C PHE A 258 -2.99 -28.27 12.89
N SER A 259 -2.61 -28.07 11.63
CA SER A 259 -3.35 -28.56 10.46
C SER A 259 -2.62 -29.64 9.66
N GLY A 260 -1.32 -29.86 9.94
CA GLY A 260 -0.46 -30.71 9.10
C GLY A 260 -0.05 -30.04 7.78
N GLN A 261 -0.47 -28.80 7.52
CA GLN A 261 -0.20 -28.05 6.31
C GLN A 261 0.49 -26.71 6.62
N ARG A 262 1.30 -26.23 5.68
CA ARG A 262 1.89 -24.89 5.73
C ARG A 262 0.82 -23.83 5.47
N PRO A 263 1.03 -22.56 5.85
CA PRO A 263 -0.04 -21.56 5.76
C PRO A 263 -0.61 -21.34 4.36
N VAL A 264 0.23 -21.17 3.34
CA VAL A 264 -0.22 -20.94 1.96
C VAL A 264 -0.77 -22.24 1.35
N GLU A 265 -0.18 -23.38 1.66
CA GLU A 265 -0.72 -24.69 1.27
C GLU A 265 -2.14 -24.87 1.81
N TRP A 266 -2.36 -24.60 3.10
CA TRP A 266 -3.67 -24.70 3.73
C TRP A 266 -4.68 -23.74 3.08
N LEU A 267 -4.30 -22.47 2.88
CA LEU A 267 -5.19 -21.49 2.27
C LEU A 267 -5.60 -21.90 0.85
N ASN A 268 -4.63 -22.39 0.06
CA ASN A 268 -4.90 -22.86 -1.30
C ASN A 268 -5.82 -24.10 -1.33
N ASN A 269 -5.60 -25.07 -0.43
CA ASN A 269 -6.33 -26.33 -0.41
C ASN A 269 -7.75 -26.19 0.17
N GLU A 270 -7.90 -25.41 1.22
CA GLU A 270 -9.13 -25.31 2.00
C GLU A 270 -10.08 -24.20 1.52
N ILE A 271 -9.54 -23.12 0.97
CA ILE A 271 -10.30 -21.92 0.55
C ILE A 271 -10.20 -21.71 -0.96
N GLY A 272 -9.00 -21.89 -1.52
CA GLY A 272 -8.68 -21.58 -2.92
C GLY A 272 -8.14 -20.16 -3.11
N LEU A 273 -7.02 -20.08 -3.82
CA LEU A 273 -6.41 -18.82 -4.22
C LEU A 273 -6.99 -18.32 -5.54
N SER A 274 -6.99 -17.01 -5.73
CA SER A 274 -7.41 -16.37 -6.99
C SER A 274 -6.74 -15.00 -7.13
N GLU A 275 -6.94 -14.35 -8.27
CA GLU A 275 -6.42 -13.00 -8.55
C GLU A 275 -6.91 -11.90 -7.60
N ARG A 276 -7.96 -12.16 -6.81
CA ARG A 276 -8.47 -11.25 -5.76
C ARG A 276 -7.57 -11.17 -4.54
N TRP A 277 -6.77 -12.21 -4.27
CA TRP A 277 -5.99 -12.29 -3.06
C TRP A 277 -4.70 -11.48 -3.14
N CYS A 278 -4.40 -10.81 -2.04
CA CYS A 278 -3.09 -10.25 -1.72
C CYS A 278 -2.57 -10.94 -0.46
N LEU A 279 -1.54 -11.75 -0.63
CA LEU A 279 -0.84 -12.44 0.45
C LEU A 279 0.28 -11.55 0.96
N VAL A 280 0.05 -10.91 2.11
CA VAL A 280 1.01 -9.97 2.67
C VAL A 280 2.19 -10.73 3.26
N HIS A 281 3.40 -10.28 2.95
CA HIS A 281 4.70 -10.89 3.20
C HIS A 281 4.95 -12.15 2.36
N ALA A 282 4.25 -13.24 2.67
CA ALA A 282 4.49 -14.55 2.02
C ALA A 282 5.98 -14.93 2.02
N THR A 283 6.72 -14.58 3.07
CA THR A 283 8.19 -14.65 3.15
C THR A 283 8.70 -16.08 3.06
N HIS A 284 8.02 -17.00 3.77
CA HIS A 284 8.47 -18.38 3.93
C HIS A 284 7.66 -19.36 3.07
N LEU A 285 8.02 -19.48 1.79
CA LEU A 285 7.35 -20.32 0.81
C LEU A 285 8.20 -21.54 0.43
N THR A 286 7.53 -22.67 0.20
CA THR A 286 8.06 -23.77 -0.60
C THR A 286 7.85 -23.49 -2.09
N ASP A 287 8.53 -24.28 -2.95
CA ASP A 287 8.32 -24.19 -4.41
C ASP A 287 6.87 -24.48 -4.81
N ALA A 288 6.20 -25.42 -4.12
CA ALA A 288 4.81 -25.76 -4.38
C ALA A 288 3.85 -24.59 -4.00
N GLU A 289 4.07 -23.96 -2.86
CA GLU A 289 3.30 -22.78 -2.42
C GLU A 289 3.52 -21.60 -3.38
N ARG A 290 4.77 -21.32 -3.77
CA ARG A 290 5.11 -20.28 -4.74
C ARG A 290 4.40 -20.50 -6.08
N GLN A 291 4.41 -21.74 -6.60
CA GLN A 291 3.70 -22.12 -7.84
C GLN A 291 2.18 -22.02 -7.71
N ALA A 292 1.60 -22.29 -6.54
CA ALA A 292 0.17 -22.11 -6.30
C ALA A 292 -0.22 -20.63 -6.40
N ILE A 293 0.57 -19.72 -5.79
CA ILE A 293 0.38 -18.27 -5.86
C ILE A 293 0.46 -17.79 -7.31
N THR A 294 1.49 -18.20 -8.06
CA THR A 294 1.69 -17.74 -9.43
C THR A 294 0.61 -18.23 -10.39
N LYS A 295 0.20 -19.51 -10.28
CA LYS A 295 -0.88 -20.10 -11.09
C LYS A 295 -2.22 -19.46 -10.87
N SER A 296 -2.53 -19.08 -9.64
CA SER A 296 -3.78 -18.40 -9.27
C SER A 296 -3.77 -16.91 -9.58
N LYS A 297 -2.63 -16.36 -10.03
CA LYS A 297 -2.42 -14.92 -10.25
C LYS A 297 -2.63 -14.08 -8.98
N THR A 298 -2.49 -14.71 -7.83
CA THR A 298 -2.52 -14.03 -6.52
C THR A 298 -1.34 -13.08 -6.39
N VAL A 299 -1.54 -11.94 -5.75
CA VAL A 299 -0.48 -10.95 -5.51
C VAL A 299 0.27 -11.29 -4.23
N ALA A 300 1.60 -11.23 -4.25
CA ALA A 300 2.41 -11.15 -3.04
C ALA A 300 2.56 -9.65 -2.64
N GLY A 301 2.08 -9.30 -1.46
CA GLY A 301 2.20 -7.94 -0.92
C GLY A 301 3.47 -7.84 -0.08
N LEU A 302 4.56 -7.36 -0.68
CA LEU A 302 5.88 -7.33 -0.06
C LEU A 302 6.10 -6.02 0.70
N CYS A 303 6.71 -6.11 1.88
CA CYS A 303 7.02 -4.96 2.73
C CYS A 303 8.51 -4.96 3.10
N PRO A 304 9.41 -4.79 2.11
CA PRO A 304 10.84 -5.07 2.26
C PRO A 304 11.53 -4.35 3.41
N THR A 305 11.17 -3.10 3.70
CA THR A 305 11.76 -2.35 4.81
C THR A 305 11.27 -2.83 6.16
N THR A 306 9.99 -3.22 6.29
CA THR A 306 9.45 -3.83 7.51
C THR A 306 10.00 -5.23 7.73
N GLU A 307 10.02 -6.06 6.69
CA GLU A 307 10.58 -7.43 6.72
C GLU A 307 12.06 -7.41 7.15
N ALA A 308 12.83 -6.42 6.68
CA ALA A 308 14.20 -6.21 7.11
C ALA A 308 14.28 -5.72 8.57
N ASN A 309 13.41 -4.80 8.98
CA ASN A 309 13.36 -4.25 10.34
C ASN A 309 12.96 -5.29 11.39
N LEU A 310 12.01 -6.16 11.07
CA LEU A 310 11.53 -7.21 11.96
C LEU A 310 12.35 -8.52 11.88
N GLY A 311 13.25 -8.62 10.89
CA GLY A 311 14.08 -9.81 10.69
C GLY A 311 13.28 -11.02 10.20
N ASP A 312 12.25 -10.80 9.38
CA ASP A 312 11.34 -11.86 8.92
C ASP A 312 12.04 -12.86 8.00
N GLY A 313 12.91 -12.37 7.13
CA GLY A 313 13.62 -13.16 6.14
C GLY A 313 13.62 -12.52 4.76
N ILE A 314 13.96 -13.30 3.75
CA ILE A 314 14.04 -12.83 2.36
C ILE A 314 13.03 -13.59 1.52
N PHE A 315 12.03 -12.88 0.98
CA PHE A 315 11.09 -13.44 0.01
C PHE A 315 11.81 -13.93 -1.24
N PRO A 316 11.45 -15.10 -1.82
CA PRO A 316 12.13 -15.67 -2.99
C PRO A 316 11.73 -14.98 -4.31
N ALA A 317 12.01 -13.66 -4.41
CA ALA A 317 11.52 -12.83 -5.49
C ALA A 317 12.05 -13.23 -6.88
N VAL A 318 13.31 -13.69 -6.94
CA VAL A 318 13.93 -14.11 -8.21
C VAL A 318 13.22 -15.33 -8.80
N GLU A 319 12.94 -16.32 -7.97
CA GLU A 319 12.22 -17.53 -8.35
C GLU A 319 10.76 -17.21 -8.70
N PHE A 320 10.14 -16.33 -7.92
CA PHE A 320 8.77 -15.89 -8.10
C PHE A 320 8.57 -15.14 -9.43
N GLU A 321 9.48 -14.23 -9.80
CA GLU A 321 9.42 -13.52 -11.10
C GLU A 321 9.64 -14.45 -12.30
N LYS A 322 10.53 -15.43 -12.18
CA LYS A 322 10.74 -16.45 -13.24
C LYS A 322 9.47 -17.24 -13.53
N GLU A 323 8.60 -17.41 -12.55
CA GLU A 323 7.30 -18.06 -12.66
C GLU A 323 6.17 -17.09 -13.05
N ASN A 324 6.50 -15.85 -13.42
CA ASN A 324 5.57 -14.75 -13.71
C ASN A 324 4.65 -14.39 -12.53
N GLY A 325 5.16 -14.52 -11.31
CA GLY A 325 4.47 -14.08 -10.10
C GLY A 325 4.25 -12.57 -10.08
N ARG A 326 3.14 -12.15 -9.49
CA ARG A 326 2.76 -10.73 -9.32
C ARG A 326 3.02 -10.29 -7.90
N TRP A 327 3.64 -9.14 -7.72
CA TRP A 327 3.90 -8.56 -6.42
C TRP A 327 3.72 -7.05 -6.43
N GLY A 328 3.34 -6.50 -5.29
CA GLY A 328 3.29 -5.07 -5.02
C GLY A 328 4.10 -4.76 -3.76
N ILE A 329 4.37 -3.47 -3.52
CA ILE A 329 5.11 -3.02 -2.33
C ILE A 329 4.19 -2.30 -1.36
N GLY A 330 4.39 -2.54 -0.05
CA GLY A 330 3.74 -1.89 1.06
C GLY A 330 4.74 -1.34 2.07
N SER A 331 4.36 -0.37 2.87
CA SER A 331 5.19 0.22 3.93
C SER A 331 4.93 -0.35 5.32
N ASP A 332 3.84 -1.09 5.48
CA ASP A 332 3.41 -1.87 6.65
C ASP A 332 3.55 -1.12 8.00
N SER A 333 4.65 -1.32 8.74
CA SER A 333 4.91 -0.64 10.02
C SER A 333 5.46 0.77 9.90
N HIS A 334 5.71 1.23 8.66
CA HIS A 334 6.09 2.60 8.31
C HIS A 334 7.43 3.07 8.87
N VAL A 335 8.40 2.18 9.04
CA VAL A 335 9.80 2.55 9.31
C VAL A 335 10.40 3.32 8.15
N SER A 336 9.95 3.01 6.93
CA SER A 336 10.18 3.79 5.70
C SER A 336 8.87 4.01 4.94
N LEU A 337 8.84 5.06 4.10
CA LEU A 337 7.75 5.35 3.17
C LEU A 337 8.28 5.53 1.73
N SER A 338 9.56 5.31 1.53
CA SER A 338 10.23 5.58 0.25
C SER A 338 10.04 4.42 -0.73
N ILE A 339 9.39 4.69 -1.88
CA ILE A 339 9.35 3.75 -3.02
C ILE A 339 10.76 3.27 -3.38
N VAL A 340 11.73 4.19 -3.35
CA VAL A 340 13.13 3.90 -3.67
C VAL A 340 13.72 2.90 -2.68
N GLU A 341 13.47 3.10 -1.39
CA GLU A 341 14.00 2.23 -0.35
C GLU A 341 13.36 0.84 -0.37
N GLU A 342 12.02 0.75 -0.55
CA GLU A 342 11.33 -0.52 -0.67
C GLU A 342 11.88 -1.35 -1.85
N LEU A 343 11.93 -0.76 -3.06
CA LEU A 343 12.39 -1.46 -4.25
C LEU A 343 13.89 -1.81 -4.19
N ARG A 344 14.71 -0.92 -3.62
CA ARG A 344 16.14 -1.13 -3.43
C ARG A 344 16.41 -2.25 -2.42
N THR A 345 15.69 -2.25 -1.30
CA THR A 345 15.82 -3.27 -0.26
C THR A 345 15.43 -4.64 -0.80
N LEU A 346 14.35 -4.74 -1.57
CA LEU A 346 13.94 -5.98 -2.23
C LEU A 346 15.06 -6.53 -3.12
N GLU A 347 15.61 -5.71 -4.01
CA GLU A 347 16.68 -6.12 -4.92
C GLU A 347 17.97 -6.45 -4.16
N TYR A 348 18.36 -5.63 -3.17
CA TYR A 348 19.59 -5.86 -2.41
C TYR A 348 19.51 -7.12 -1.54
N GLY A 349 18.35 -7.43 -0.99
CA GLY A 349 18.12 -8.71 -0.30
C GLY A 349 18.42 -9.91 -1.20
N GLN A 350 17.94 -9.88 -2.46
CA GLN A 350 18.23 -10.95 -3.43
C GLN A 350 19.72 -10.99 -3.79
N ARG A 351 20.37 -9.83 -4.00
CA ARG A 351 21.82 -9.77 -4.30
C ARG A 351 22.65 -10.38 -3.20
N LEU A 352 22.36 -10.05 -1.95
CA LEU A 352 23.07 -10.56 -0.77
C LEU A 352 22.85 -12.07 -0.59
N ARG A 353 21.60 -12.53 -0.75
CA ARG A 353 21.27 -13.95 -0.68
C ARG A 353 22.03 -14.79 -1.71
N ASP A 354 22.02 -14.31 -2.96
CA ASP A 354 22.53 -15.08 -4.11
C ASP A 354 24.01 -14.80 -4.42
N GLN A 355 24.62 -13.78 -3.76
CA GLN A 355 25.99 -13.30 -4.05
C GLN A 355 26.20 -12.93 -5.52
N GLN A 356 25.16 -12.35 -6.15
CA GLN A 356 25.14 -11.93 -7.55
C GLN A 356 24.55 -10.55 -7.69
N ARG A 357 24.93 -9.81 -8.75
CA ARG A 357 24.35 -8.51 -9.08
C ARG A 357 23.12 -8.67 -9.98
N ASN A 358 22.25 -7.63 -9.96
CA ASN A 358 21.13 -7.48 -10.91
C ASN A 358 20.25 -8.75 -10.93
N ARG A 359 19.48 -8.95 -9.86
CA ARG A 359 18.71 -10.19 -9.68
C ARG A 359 17.29 -10.12 -10.24
N LEU A 360 16.62 -8.97 -10.03
CA LEU A 360 15.22 -8.77 -10.44
C LEU A 360 15.17 -8.05 -11.79
N TYR A 361 15.32 -8.82 -12.84
CA TYR A 361 15.19 -8.41 -14.25
C TYR A 361 14.52 -9.52 -15.06
N ARG A 362 13.96 -9.17 -16.20
CA ARG A 362 13.33 -10.11 -17.12
C ARG A 362 14.10 -10.14 -18.45
N ALA A 363 13.95 -11.20 -19.24
CA ALA A 363 14.61 -11.31 -20.53
C ALA A 363 14.19 -10.22 -21.53
N ASP A 364 12.94 -9.75 -21.43
CA ASP A 364 12.34 -8.67 -22.20
C ASP A 364 12.50 -7.30 -21.54
N GLN A 365 12.93 -7.23 -20.25
CA GLN A 365 13.20 -6.01 -19.52
C GLN A 365 14.48 -6.15 -18.68
N THR A 366 15.62 -5.87 -19.29
CA THR A 366 16.95 -6.07 -18.67
C THR A 366 17.35 -4.96 -17.70
N SER A 367 16.65 -3.82 -17.68
CA SER A 367 16.81 -2.77 -16.69
C SER A 367 16.13 -3.19 -15.38
N VAL A 368 16.92 -3.32 -14.31
CA VAL A 368 16.41 -3.69 -12.98
C VAL A 368 15.42 -2.64 -12.46
N GLY A 369 15.74 -1.36 -12.63
CA GLY A 369 14.88 -0.26 -12.16
C GLY A 369 13.53 -0.25 -12.87
N ASP A 370 13.52 -0.42 -14.21
CA ASP A 370 12.27 -0.46 -14.97
C ASP A 370 11.45 -1.69 -14.60
N ASN A 371 12.08 -2.87 -14.46
CA ASN A 371 11.39 -4.08 -14.06
C ASN A 371 10.74 -3.94 -12.67
N LEU A 372 11.53 -3.51 -11.67
CA LEU A 372 11.04 -3.32 -10.30
C LEU A 372 9.84 -2.36 -10.26
N TYR A 373 9.97 -1.22 -10.95
CA TYR A 373 8.92 -0.21 -10.98
C TYR A 373 7.64 -0.70 -11.65
N GLN A 374 7.78 -1.37 -12.79
CA GLN A 374 6.65 -1.93 -13.53
C GLN A 374 5.94 -3.04 -12.76
N GLN A 375 6.68 -3.95 -12.11
CA GLN A 375 6.08 -5.02 -11.29
C GLN A 375 5.33 -4.44 -10.08
N ALA A 376 5.92 -3.47 -9.38
CA ALA A 376 5.25 -2.78 -8.27
C ALA A 376 3.97 -2.07 -8.71
N LEU A 377 3.97 -1.42 -9.87
CA LEU A 377 2.77 -0.79 -10.46
C LEU A 377 1.67 -1.81 -10.74
N LEU A 378 2.01 -2.91 -11.42
CA LEU A 378 1.04 -3.94 -11.82
C LEU A 378 0.45 -4.67 -10.61
N GLY A 379 1.32 -5.09 -9.67
CA GLY A 379 0.87 -5.78 -8.45
C GLY A 379 0.10 -4.85 -7.52
N GLY A 380 0.54 -3.60 -7.38
CA GLY A 380 -0.16 -2.59 -6.60
C GLY A 380 -1.56 -2.29 -7.12
N ASN A 381 -1.72 -2.16 -8.44
CA ASN A 381 -3.02 -1.97 -9.09
C ASN A 381 -3.98 -3.12 -8.77
N GLN A 382 -3.51 -4.36 -8.92
CA GLN A 382 -4.34 -5.54 -8.67
C GLN A 382 -4.70 -5.67 -7.19
N ALA A 383 -3.74 -5.52 -6.28
CA ALA A 383 -3.97 -5.66 -4.84
C ALA A 383 -4.94 -4.60 -4.28
N CYS A 384 -4.91 -3.38 -4.83
CA CYS A 384 -5.74 -2.26 -4.36
C CYS A 384 -7.01 -2.04 -5.21
N ASP A 385 -7.27 -2.85 -6.23
CA ASP A 385 -8.39 -2.69 -7.19
C ASP A 385 -8.43 -1.30 -7.81
N VAL A 386 -7.29 -0.86 -8.36
CA VAL A 386 -7.17 0.45 -9.03
C VAL A 386 -6.48 0.31 -10.37
N SER A 387 -6.61 1.34 -11.20
CA SER A 387 -5.94 1.43 -12.49
C SER A 387 -5.07 2.68 -12.50
N LEU A 388 -3.89 2.58 -11.89
CA LEU A 388 -2.83 3.58 -12.00
C LEU A 388 -2.00 3.29 -13.25
N GLY A 389 -1.37 4.33 -13.77
CA GLY A 389 -0.56 4.21 -14.99
C GLY A 389 -0.96 5.25 -16.02
N LEU A 390 0.00 5.75 -16.80
CA LEU A 390 -0.21 6.77 -17.83
C LEU A 390 -0.84 6.13 -19.06
N SER A 391 -2.15 5.91 -18.98
CA SER A 391 -2.98 5.31 -20.03
C SER A 391 -4.36 5.97 -20.07
N GLN A 392 -4.92 6.08 -21.27
CA GLN A 392 -6.25 6.67 -21.47
C GLN A 392 -7.31 5.89 -20.65
N GLY A 393 -8.18 6.63 -19.99
CA GLY A 393 -9.25 6.10 -19.14
C GLY A 393 -8.84 5.79 -17.70
N ASN A 394 -7.55 5.70 -17.39
CA ASN A 394 -7.08 5.54 -16.01
C ASN A 394 -7.28 6.82 -15.20
N ARG A 395 -7.37 6.69 -13.88
CA ARG A 395 -7.33 7.84 -12.97
C ARG A 395 -6.06 8.63 -13.22
N ALA A 396 -6.17 9.95 -13.35
CA ALA A 396 -5.06 10.83 -13.71
C ALA A 396 -4.14 11.07 -12.50
N ASP A 397 -3.47 9.99 -12.10
CA ASP A 397 -2.46 9.98 -11.04
C ASP A 397 -1.08 9.88 -11.66
N PHE A 398 -0.28 10.91 -11.43
CA PHE A 398 1.09 10.95 -11.95
C PHE A 398 2.00 11.77 -11.03
N MET A 399 3.30 11.52 -11.12
CA MET A 399 4.32 12.29 -10.43
C MET A 399 5.37 12.82 -11.40
N VAL A 400 6.02 13.89 -10.99
CA VAL A 400 7.11 14.55 -11.72
C VAL A 400 8.36 14.46 -10.86
N LEU A 401 9.45 13.92 -11.41
CA LEU A 401 10.74 13.91 -10.74
C LEU A 401 11.46 15.24 -10.90
N ASP A 402 12.30 15.59 -9.92
CA ASP A 402 13.09 16.80 -9.93
C ASP A 402 14.24 16.72 -10.96
N GLU A 403 14.06 17.39 -12.07
CA GLU A 403 15.05 17.44 -13.15
C GLU A 403 16.30 18.29 -12.79
N SER A 404 16.26 19.09 -11.72
CA SER A 404 17.45 19.83 -11.28
C SER A 404 18.51 18.93 -10.64
N HIS A 405 18.12 17.73 -10.19
CA HIS A 405 19.04 16.77 -9.60
C HIS A 405 19.99 16.18 -10.65
N PRO A 406 21.34 16.18 -10.43
CA PRO A 406 22.31 15.80 -11.45
C PRO A 406 22.08 14.43 -12.10
N PHE A 407 21.67 13.44 -11.32
CA PHE A 407 21.40 12.10 -11.84
C PHE A 407 20.14 12.03 -12.71
N ILE A 408 19.14 12.88 -12.48
CA ILE A 408 17.95 12.96 -13.33
C ILE A 408 18.24 13.77 -14.59
N ALA A 409 18.89 14.93 -14.45
CA ALA A 409 19.27 15.79 -15.57
C ALA A 409 20.17 15.09 -16.59
N ALA A 410 21.14 14.30 -16.12
CA ALA A 410 22.10 13.60 -16.96
C ALA A 410 21.63 12.23 -17.46
N SER A 411 20.42 11.75 -17.06
CA SER A 411 19.90 10.45 -17.46
C SER A 411 19.23 10.50 -18.83
N GLU A 412 19.44 9.44 -19.61
CA GLU A 412 18.52 9.07 -20.68
C GLU A 412 17.37 8.25 -20.11
N SER A 413 16.27 8.11 -20.88
CA SER A 413 15.09 7.34 -20.44
C SER A 413 15.45 5.89 -20.04
N LYS A 414 16.39 5.26 -20.73
CA LYS A 414 16.80 3.86 -20.51
C LYS A 414 17.52 3.61 -19.18
N ASP A 415 18.07 4.63 -18.53
CA ASP A 415 18.82 4.50 -17.26
C ASP A 415 18.25 5.33 -16.12
N LEU A 416 17.19 6.10 -16.37
CA LEU A 416 16.61 7.03 -15.42
C LEU A 416 16.12 6.31 -14.14
N LEU A 417 15.32 5.26 -14.26
CA LEU A 417 14.82 4.53 -13.10
C LEU A 417 15.95 3.83 -12.32
N ASN A 418 16.97 3.31 -13.01
CA ASN A 418 18.15 2.77 -12.33
C ASN A 418 18.88 3.84 -11.51
N ARG A 419 19.05 5.04 -12.03
CA ARG A 419 19.70 6.13 -11.30
C ARG A 419 18.84 6.63 -10.15
N TRP A 420 17.56 6.80 -10.36
CA TRP A 420 16.65 7.19 -9.29
C TRP A 420 16.63 6.16 -8.16
N LEU A 421 16.53 4.87 -8.47
CA LEU A 421 16.43 3.82 -7.45
C LEU A 421 17.76 3.50 -6.77
N PHE A 422 18.91 3.62 -7.45
CA PHE A 422 20.18 3.09 -6.94
C PHE A 422 21.29 4.13 -6.71
N ALA A 423 21.10 5.38 -7.10
CA ALA A 423 22.18 6.38 -7.04
C ALA A 423 21.98 7.51 -6.03
N THR A 424 20.81 7.63 -5.41
CA THR A 424 20.52 8.69 -4.43
C THR A 424 19.62 8.20 -3.31
N ASN A 425 19.67 8.88 -2.16
CA ASN A 425 18.75 8.72 -1.03
C ASN A 425 17.82 9.93 -0.87
N GLU A 426 17.96 10.94 -1.73
CA GLU A 426 17.09 12.10 -1.70
C GLU A 426 15.70 11.78 -2.26
N ASN A 427 14.68 12.42 -1.71
CA ASN A 427 13.36 12.36 -2.31
C ASN A 427 13.34 13.25 -3.56
N LEU A 428 13.25 12.64 -4.72
CA LEU A 428 13.18 13.34 -6.01
C LEU A 428 11.75 13.49 -6.57
N VAL A 429 10.73 13.07 -5.84
CA VAL A 429 9.33 13.26 -6.23
C VAL A 429 8.93 14.71 -5.93
N LYS A 430 9.00 15.57 -6.95
CA LYS A 430 8.80 17.01 -6.84
C LYS A 430 7.32 17.39 -6.83
N ASP A 431 6.56 16.85 -7.76
CA ASP A 431 5.13 17.13 -7.90
C ASP A 431 4.34 15.81 -7.97
N VAL A 432 3.14 15.80 -7.36
CA VAL A 432 2.22 14.66 -7.42
C VAL A 432 0.81 15.14 -7.72
N PHE A 433 0.17 14.46 -8.65
CA PHE A 433 -1.21 14.70 -9.04
C PHE A 433 -2.05 13.48 -8.71
N VAL A 434 -3.22 13.71 -8.12
CA VAL A 434 -4.21 12.68 -7.78
C VAL A 434 -5.53 13.03 -8.46
N ALA A 435 -6.03 12.17 -9.33
CA ALA A 435 -7.19 12.43 -10.16
C ALA A 435 -7.12 13.80 -10.85
N GLY A 436 -5.95 14.15 -11.39
CA GLY A 436 -5.66 15.42 -12.05
C GLY A 436 -5.49 16.63 -11.12
N LYS A 437 -5.70 16.48 -9.82
CA LYS A 437 -5.50 17.55 -8.84
C LYS A 437 -4.04 17.58 -8.39
N HIS A 438 -3.37 18.73 -8.50
CA HIS A 438 -2.00 18.96 -8.04
C HIS A 438 -1.96 18.96 -6.51
N THR A 439 -1.60 17.81 -5.92
CA THR A 439 -1.69 17.54 -4.48
C THR A 439 -0.37 17.84 -3.76
N ILE A 440 0.76 17.41 -4.34
CA ILE A 440 2.11 17.81 -3.90
C ILE A 440 2.67 18.78 -4.93
N LYS A 441 3.08 19.95 -4.49
CA LYS A 441 3.65 21.00 -5.34
C LYS A 441 5.02 21.39 -4.84
N ASN A 442 6.04 21.18 -5.66
CA ASN A 442 7.43 21.49 -5.33
C ASN A 442 7.81 20.92 -3.94
N PHE A 443 7.60 19.61 -3.76
CA PHE A 443 7.86 18.82 -2.54
C PHE A 443 6.93 19.11 -1.35
N HIS A 444 5.94 20.01 -1.47
CA HIS A 444 5.09 20.43 -0.36
C HIS A 444 3.63 20.06 -0.56
N HIS A 445 3.01 19.60 0.53
CA HIS A 445 1.57 19.46 0.64
C HIS A 445 0.96 20.70 1.31
N GLN A 446 -0.20 21.14 0.84
CA GLN A 446 -0.86 22.36 1.37
C GLN A 446 -1.11 22.34 2.91
N GLN A 447 -1.35 21.16 3.46
CA GLN A 447 -1.65 20.96 4.89
C GLN A 447 -0.47 20.39 5.68
N GLU A 448 0.72 20.31 5.10
CA GLU A 448 1.88 19.62 5.69
C GLU A 448 2.23 20.16 7.09
N GLU A 449 2.36 21.48 7.24
CA GLU A 449 2.80 22.08 8.50
C GLU A 449 1.79 21.85 9.63
N SER A 450 0.50 22.09 9.38
CA SER A 450 -0.55 21.90 10.38
C SER A 450 -0.69 20.42 10.78
N SER A 451 -0.60 19.50 9.82
CA SER A 451 -0.66 18.07 10.06
C SER A 451 0.54 17.59 10.89
N ARG A 452 1.75 18.04 10.52
CA ARG A 452 2.99 17.71 11.24
C ARG A 452 2.94 18.17 12.70
N GLN A 453 2.46 19.39 12.97
CA GLN A 453 2.34 19.90 14.33
C GLN A 453 1.34 19.09 15.16
N ALA A 454 0.19 18.72 14.59
CA ALA A 454 -0.78 17.87 15.26
C ALA A 454 -0.18 16.47 15.56
N PHE A 455 0.51 15.87 14.60
CA PHE A 455 1.15 14.56 14.76
C PHE A 455 2.23 14.57 15.84
N ILE A 456 3.06 15.63 15.94
CA ILE A 456 4.03 15.80 17.02
C ILE A 456 3.35 15.74 18.39
N GLN A 457 2.18 16.37 18.55
CA GLN A 457 1.46 16.34 19.84
C GLN A 457 0.94 14.92 20.15
N VAL A 458 0.45 14.19 19.13
CA VAL A 458 0.00 12.81 19.32
C VAL A 458 1.17 11.91 19.72
N ILE A 459 2.35 12.02 19.05
CA ILE A 459 3.54 11.26 19.46
C ILE A 459 3.88 11.53 20.93
N LYS A 460 3.95 12.79 21.34
CA LYS A 460 4.27 13.16 22.74
C LYS A 460 3.28 12.55 23.73
N LYS A 461 1.98 12.70 23.46
CA LYS A 461 0.89 12.15 24.27
C LYS A 461 0.99 10.62 24.40
N VAL A 462 1.21 9.92 23.29
CA VAL A 462 1.14 8.45 23.27
C VAL A 462 2.40 7.80 23.80
N MET A 463 3.58 8.38 23.51
CA MET A 463 4.87 7.77 23.81
C MET A 463 5.43 8.21 25.18
N TYR A 464 5.18 9.44 25.61
CA TYR A 464 5.88 10.03 26.76
C TYR A 464 4.97 10.50 27.91
N ASP A 465 3.69 10.77 27.65
CA ASP A 465 2.74 11.07 28.73
C ASP A 465 2.34 9.74 29.40
N VAL A 466 2.94 9.49 30.57
CA VAL A 466 2.71 8.32 31.42
C VAL A 466 1.66 8.66 32.49
#